data_c02851dc4a9d7e695019c115f2e3afcc
#
_entry.id   c02851dc4a9d7e695019c115f2e3afcc
#
_cell.length_a   1.000
_cell.length_b   1.000
_cell.length_c   1.000
_cell.angle_alpha   90.00
_cell.angle_beta   90.00
_cell.angle_gamma   90.00
#
_symmetry.space_group_name_H-M   'P 1'
#
loop_
_entity.id
_entity.type
_entity.pdbx_description
1 polymer ?
#
loop_
_entity_poly.entity_id
_entity_poly.type
_entity_poly.pdbx_seq_one_letter_code
_entity_poly.pdbx_strand_id
1 'polypeptide(L)'
;MANKTSVTWLEKLEEQLSVDVDWMDPEYIKTMPIVPHDQTSNQLLVDIELGNPSNAELLKQTARDLKEQGWLHIYTRMAVLMAKKNIDHIKERVLLQTLPSKAYDEQATIDHARLYDQEFKRVGISRKRYCIKIPATGPALNAAKVLSQDKDEDGLGIPTLGTAIFGLSQAIASSQADMLYISPYFNEIRAHDNLSLWPDVEDPATQHPISARTIQMLETYRRMYKETGKPQPKMKLASFISAKEAMAAAEFGCHSATLPPKVIDELARLEYDGTKQPGAAVPKPQPEVEFYQSAFTTPPRLQKLASTDPLAAKDWDGKLASTDIDYLANGGVELERAIQKDPITDSRLKEALKIFTAAENRSKEKIETALAAL
;
A
#
# COMPACT_ATOMS: atom_id res chain seq x y z
N MET A 1 33.98 4.77 -15.82
CA MET A 1 33.16 4.48 -14.63
C MET A 1 33.64 5.41 -13.53
N ALA A 2 32.87 6.44 -13.18
CA ALA A 2 33.22 7.31 -12.08
C ALA A 2 33.21 6.49 -10.79
N ASN A 3 34.24 6.53 -10.00
CA ASN A 3 34.26 5.95 -8.64
C ASN A 3 33.17 6.62 -7.85
N LYS A 4 32.07 5.92 -7.59
CA LYS A 4 31.02 6.37 -6.66
C LYS A 4 31.62 6.29 -5.26
N THR A 5 32.05 7.44 -4.73
CA THR A 5 32.82 7.52 -3.47
C THR A 5 31.94 7.64 -2.22
N SER A 6 30.62 7.80 -2.36
CA SER A 6 29.68 7.95 -1.25
C SER A 6 28.42 7.13 -1.42
N VAL A 7 27.91 6.58 -0.31
CA VAL A 7 26.62 5.88 -0.22
C VAL A 7 25.50 6.90 -0.25
N THR A 8 24.40 6.62 -0.96
CA THR A 8 23.23 7.49 -0.99
C THR A 8 22.24 7.13 0.11
N TRP A 9 21.33 8.06 0.42
CA TRP A 9 20.22 7.77 1.32
C TRP A 9 19.28 6.68 0.78
N LEU A 10 19.13 6.54 -0.53
CA LEU A 10 18.33 5.45 -1.12
C LEU A 10 18.96 4.08 -0.82
N GLU A 11 20.27 3.95 -1.01
CA GLU A 11 20.99 2.71 -0.68
C GLU A 11 20.92 2.41 0.81
N LYS A 12 21.03 3.44 1.65
CA LYS A 12 20.92 3.28 3.10
C LYS A 12 19.53 2.89 3.55
N LEU A 13 18.50 3.45 2.94
CA LEU A 13 17.11 3.09 3.20
C LEU A 13 16.85 1.62 2.83
N GLU A 14 17.37 1.15 1.68
CA GLU A 14 17.28 -0.24 1.25
C GLU A 14 17.98 -1.23 2.19
N GLU A 15 19.00 -0.77 2.95
CA GLU A 15 19.62 -1.57 4.03
C GLU A 15 18.72 -1.70 5.27
N GLN A 16 17.76 -0.80 5.47
CA GLN A 16 16.94 -0.72 6.67
C GLN A 16 15.54 -1.29 6.49
N LEU A 17 14.96 -1.15 5.30
CA LEU A 17 13.64 -1.65 4.92
C LEU A 17 13.60 -2.01 3.44
N SER A 18 12.52 -2.61 2.97
CA SER A 18 12.31 -2.87 1.55
C SER A 18 11.80 -1.60 0.87
N VAL A 19 12.50 -1.14 -0.17
CA VAL A 19 12.01 -0.04 -1.00
C VAL A 19 11.12 -0.60 -2.10
N ASP A 20 9.86 -0.15 -2.13
CA ASP A 20 8.90 -0.44 -3.18
C ASP A 20 8.75 0.78 -4.10
N VAL A 21 8.49 0.56 -5.39
CA VAL A 21 8.23 1.63 -6.34
C VAL A 21 6.74 1.82 -6.59
N ASP A 22 6.20 3.02 -6.33
CA ASP A 22 4.82 3.39 -6.65
C ASP A 22 4.77 4.04 -8.05
N TRP A 23 5.02 3.21 -9.05
CA TRP A 23 5.02 3.60 -10.46
C TRP A 23 4.89 2.37 -11.35
N MET A 24 4.33 2.53 -12.57
CA MET A 24 4.10 1.41 -13.47
C MET A 24 4.93 1.44 -14.75
N ASP A 25 5.58 2.56 -15.10
CA ASP A 25 6.40 2.68 -16.30
C ASP A 25 7.66 1.81 -16.19
N PRO A 26 7.82 0.78 -17.04
CA PRO A 26 8.97 -0.10 -16.99
C PRO A 26 10.30 0.60 -17.34
N GLU A 27 10.26 1.67 -18.11
CA GLU A 27 11.50 2.38 -18.47
C GLU A 27 12.09 3.11 -17.27
N TYR A 28 11.23 3.67 -16.40
CA TYR A 28 11.69 4.23 -15.12
C TYR A 28 12.26 3.14 -14.20
N ILE A 29 11.50 2.06 -14.00
CA ILE A 29 11.88 0.98 -13.07
C ILE A 29 13.22 0.34 -13.44
N LYS A 30 13.48 0.10 -14.73
CA LYS A 30 14.75 -0.42 -15.23
C LYS A 30 15.95 0.49 -14.95
N THR A 31 15.72 1.80 -14.85
CA THR A 31 16.79 2.80 -14.64
C THR A 31 17.03 3.14 -13.18
N MET A 32 16.24 2.60 -12.26
CA MET A 32 16.43 2.82 -10.82
C MET A 32 17.80 2.35 -10.37
N PRO A 33 18.49 3.08 -9.46
CA PRO A 33 19.82 2.69 -8.98
C PRO A 33 19.81 1.46 -8.06
N ILE A 34 18.64 1.02 -7.62
CA ILE A 34 18.38 -0.21 -6.87
C ILE A 34 17.28 -1.02 -7.58
N VAL A 35 17.26 -2.33 -7.39
CA VAL A 35 16.12 -3.17 -7.79
C VAL A 35 15.05 -3.08 -6.70
N PRO A 36 13.87 -2.50 -6.94
CA PRO A 36 12.82 -2.39 -5.94
C PRO A 36 12.27 -3.77 -5.54
N HIS A 37 11.70 -3.87 -4.32
CA HIS A 37 11.09 -5.13 -3.88
C HIS A 37 9.77 -5.37 -4.58
N ASP A 38 8.82 -4.45 -4.42
CA ASP A 38 7.50 -4.52 -5.06
C ASP A 38 7.30 -3.33 -6.01
N GLN A 39 6.49 -3.57 -7.06
CA GLN A 39 5.89 -2.51 -7.85
C GLN A 39 4.45 -2.35 -7.38
N THR A 40 4.10 -1.17 -6.85
CA THR A 40 2.75 -0.88 -6.41
C THR A 40 2.01 -0.02 -7.43
N SER A 41 0.70 -0.03 -7.34
CA SER A 41 -0.18 0.80 -8.17
C SER A 41 -1.49 1.12 -7.45
N ASN A 42 -2.28 1.95 -8.09
CA ASN A 42 -3.66 2.28 -7.77
C ASN A 42 -4.37 2.72 -9.05
N GLN A 43 -5.63 3.15 -8.97
CA GLN A 43 -6.38 3.56 -10.15
C GLN A 43 -5.78 4.75 -10.88
N LEU A 44 -5.10 5.67 -10.19
CA LEU A 44 -4.43 6.81 -10.83
C LEU A 44 -3.32 6.33 -11.78
N LEU A 45 -2.49 5.40 -11.33
CA LEU A 45 -1.38 4.88 -12.12
C LEU A 45 -1.86 4.01 -13.27
N VAL A 46 -2.89 3.20 -13.07
CA VAL A 46 -3.53 2.43 -14.17
C VAL A 46 -4.15 3.37 -15.21
N ASP A 47 -4.80 4.46 -14.78
CA ASP A 47 -5.37 5.47 -15.68
C ASP A 47 -4.29 6.18 -16.50
N ILE A 48 -3.15 6.52 -15.90
CA ILE A 48 -1.99 7.09 -16.60
C ILE A 48 -1.47 6.11 -17.66
N GLU A 49 -1.24 4.86 -17.29
CA GLU A 49 -0.71 3.85 -18.21
C GLU A 49 -1.69 3.46 -19.32
N LEU A 50 -3.00 3.46 -19.08
CA LEU A 50 -4.00 3.31 -20.13
C LEU A 50 -3.99 4.45 -21.15
N GLY A 51 -3.58 5.64 -20.74
CA GLY A 51 -3.37 6.79 -21.61
C GLY A 51 -1.99 6.86 -22.28
N ASN A 52 -1.06 6.00 -21.89
CA ASN A 52 0.29 5.98 -22.46
C ASN A 52 0.27 5.43 -23.90
N PRO A 53 0.79 6.18 -24.91
CA PRO A 53 0.80 5.72 -26.31
C PRO A 53 1.48 4.36 -26.50
N SER A 54 2.45 3.98 -25.67
CA SER A 54 3.11 2.67 -25.74
C SER A 54 2.18 1.50 -25.43
N ASN A 55 1.01 1.75 -24.82
CA ASN A 55 -0.01 0.76 -24.49
C ASN A 55 -1.21 0.77 -25.47
N ALA A 56 -1.24 1.68 -26.46
CA ALA A 56 -2.40 1.88 -27.33
C ALA A 56 -2.78 0.62 -28.13
N GLU A 57 -1.82 -0.06 -28.77
CA GLU A 57 -2.08 -1.29 -29.52
C GLU A 57 -2.49 -2.44 -28.58
N LEU A 58 -1.88 -2.52 -27.39
CA LEU A 58 -2.26 -3.50 -26.37
C LEU A 58 -3.71 -3.31 -25.93
N LEU A 59 -4.13 -2.06 -25.69
CA LEU A 59 -5.51 -1.72 -25.34
C LEU A 59 -6.47 -2.09 -26.45
N LYS A 60 -6.15 -1.76 -27.70
CA LYS A 60 -6.98 -2.07 -28.87
C LYS A 60 -7.14 -3.58 -29.06
N GLN A 61 -6.05 -4.35 -28.92
CA GLN A 61 -6.13 -5.80 -29.03
C GLN A 61 -6.95 -6.40 -27.87
N THR A 62 -6.70 -5.95 -26.62
CA THR A 62 -7.44 -6.42 -25.46
C THR A 62 -8.95 -6.10 -25.56
N ALA A 63 -9.29 -4.92 -26.09
CA ALA A 63 -10.68 -4.53 -26.33
C ALA A 63 -11.36 -5.44 -27.36
N ARG A 64 -10.66 -5.84 -28.45
CA ARG A 64 -11.18 -6.83 -29.43
C ARG A 64 -11.42 -8.19 -28.77
N ASP A 65 -10.45 -8.68 -28.02
CA ASP A 65 -10.47 -10.02 -27.42
C ASP A 65 -11.58 -10.17 -26.37
N LEU A 66 -11.92 -9.07 -25.68
CA LEU A 66 -12.86 -9.05 -24.56
C LEU A 66 -14.12 -8.21 -24.80
N LYS A 67 -14.42 -7.89 -26.07
CA LYS A 67 -15.55 -7.03 -26.46
C LYS A 67 -16.85 -7.39 -25.75
N GLU A 68 -17.19 -8.69 -25.74
CA GLU A 68 -18.44 -9.21 -25.18
C GLU A 68 -18.43 -9.29 -23.64
N GLN A 69 -17.27 -9.15 -22.98
CA GLN A 69 -17.14 -9.25 -21.54
C GLN A 69 -17.19 -7.88 -20.83
N GLY A 70 -17.10 -6.81 -21.58
CA GLY A 70 -17.26 -5.45 -21.11
C GLY A 70 -15.99 -4.85 -20.46
N TRP A 71 -16.13 -3.58 -20.09
CA TRP A 71 -15.00 -2.73 -19.69
C TRP A 71 -14.18 -3.26 -18.52
N LEU A 72 -14.81 -3.90 -17.51
CA LEU A 72 -14.11 -4.37 -16.31
C LEU A 72 -13.11 -5.48 -16.64
N HIS A 73 -13.47 -6.42 -17.52
CA HIS A 73 -12.57 -7.48 -17.96
C HIS A 73 -11.39 -6.91 -18.75
N ILE A 74 -11.66 -5.92 -19.62
CA ILE A 74 -10.60 -5.22 -20.36
C ILE A 74 -9.69 -4.45 -19.42
N TYR A 75 -10.24 -3.71 -18.45
CA TYR A 75 -9.49 -2.99 -17.43
C TYR A 75 -8.58 -3.93 -16.65
N THR A 76 -9.13 -5.03 -16.14
CA THR A 76 -8.39 -6.00 -15.32
C THR A 76 -7.25 -6.64 -16.12
N ARG A 77 -7.53 -7.09 -17.36
CA ARG A 77 -6.50 -7.65 -18.25
C ARG A 77 -5.41 -6.63 -18.57
N MET A 78 -5.78 -5.40 -18.91
CA MET A 78 -4.82 -4.33 -19.19
C MET A 78 -3.94 -4.05 -17.97
N ALA A 79 -4.53 -3.90 -16.76
CA ALA A 79 -3.76 -3.66 -15.54
C ALA A 79 -2.75 -4.79 -15.28
N VAL A 80 -3.15 -6.06 -15.46
CA VAL A 80 -2.25 -7.21 -15.30
C VAL A 80 -1.15 -7.23 -16.37
N LEU A 81 -1.48 -6.94 -17.63
CA LEU A 81 -0.49 -6.93 -18.72
C LEU A 81 0.53 -5.80 -18.56
N MET A 82 0.09 -4.62 -18.10
CA MET A 82 0.98 -3.50 -17.80
C MET A 82 1.88 -3.82 -16.59
N ALA A 83 1.33 -4.38 -15.51
CA ALA A 83 2.11 -4.83 -14.35
C ALA A 83 3.11 -5.94 -14.71
N LYS A 84 2.73 -6.87 -15.61
CA LYS A 84 3.62 -7.94 -16.08
C LYS A 84 4.91 -7.42 -16.70
N LYS A 85 4.89 -6.23 -17.34
CA LYS A 85 6.11 -5.62 -17.91
C LYS A 85 7.20 -5.38 -16.87
N ASN A 86 6.81 -5.28 -15.60
CA ASN A 86 7.70 -4.95 -14.48
C ASN A 86 8.17 -6.17 -13.68
N ILE A 87 7.55 -7.35 -13.88
CA ILE A 87 7.78 -8.51 -13.00
C ILE A 87 9.23 -8.98 -12.95
N ASP A 88 9.97 -8.84 -14.04
CA ASP A 88 11.39 -9.23 -14.14
C ASP A 88 12.34 -8.13 -13.67
N HIS A 89 11.81 -6.96 -13.31
CA HIS A 89 12.57 -5.79 -12.85
C HIS A 89 12.40 -5.50 -11.36
N ILE A 90 11.65 -6.37 -10.66
CA ILE A 90 11.40 -6.28 -9.22
C ILE A 90 11.73 -7.60 -8.53
N LYS A 91 12.01 -7.54 -7.23
CA LYS A 91 12.39 -8.72 -6.45
C LYS A 91 11.18 -9.60 -6.12
N GLU A 92 10.02 -9.00 -5.76
CA GLU A 92 8.89 -9.74 -5.19
C GLU A 92 7.60 -9.60 -6.00
N ARG A 93 6.74 -8.62 -5.74
CA ARG A 93 5.35 -8.61 -6.20
C ARG A 93 4.96 -7.38 -6.99
N VAL A 94 4.04 -7.56 -7.93
CA VAL A 94 3.24 -6.47 -8.48
C VAL A 94 1.93 -6.35 -7.71
N LEU A 95 1.48 -5.13 -7.44
CA LEU A 95 0.27 -4.87 -6.65
C LEU A 95 -0.75 -4.09 -7.47
N LEU A 96 -1.97 -4.63 -7.59
CA LEU A 96 -3.10 -4.00 -8.27
C LEU A 96 -4.29 -3.86 -7.31
N GLN A 97 -5.07 -2.80 -7.45
CA GLN A 97 -6.15 -2.45 -6.52
C GLN A 97 -7.53 -2.78 -7.11
N THR A 98 -8.42 -3.34 -6.28
CA THR A 98 -9.84 -3.52 -6.62
C THR A 98 -10.55 -2.18 -6.82
N LEU A 99 -11.72 -2.18 -7.49
CA LEU A 99 -12.46 -0.96 -7.78
C LEU A 99 -12.83 -0.20 -6.49
N PRO A 100 -12.41 1.05 -6.32
CA PRO A 100 -12.77 1.87 -5.16
C PRO A 100 -14.26 2.22 -5.12
N SER A 101 -14.93 2.31 -6.26
CA SER A 101 -16.39 2.48 -6.34
C SER A 101 -17.17 1.32 -5.71
N LYS A 102 -16.52 0.17 -5.51
CA LYS A 102 -17.07 -1.05 -4.92
C LYS A 102 -16.54 -1.36 -3.52
N ALA A 103 -15.85 -0.41 -2.89
CA ALA A 103 -15.25 -0.60 -1.57
C ALA A 103 -16.26 -0.93 -0.45
N TYR A 104 -17.54 -0.63 -0.65
CA TYR A 104 -18.64 -0.99 0.27
C TYR A 104 -19.52 -2.15 -0.22
N ASP A 105 -19.07 -2.87 -1.24
CA ASP A 105 -19.74 -4.04 -1.82
C ASP A 105 -18.78 -5.24 -1.71
N GLU A 106 -19.03 -6.09 -0.71
CA GLU A 106 -18.20 -7.26 -0.39
C GLU A 106 -18.10 -8.19 -1.59
N GLN A 107 -19.25 -8.55 -2.20
CA GLN A 107 -19.26 -9.50 -3.31
C GLN A 107 -18.56 -8.95 -4.55
N ALA A 108 -18.79 -7.69 -4.91
CA ALA A 108 -18.11 -7.07 -6.05
C ALA A 108 -16.59 -6.98 -5.81
N THR A 109 -16.14 -6.78 -4.58
CA THR A 109 -14.71 -6.81 -4.21
C THR A 109 -14.12 -8.20 -4.38
N ILE A 110 -14.83 -9.25 -3.92
CA ILE A 110 -14.43 -10.66 -4.11
C ILE A 110 -14.32 -10.99 -5.60
N ASP A 111 -15.35 -10.67 -6.37
CA ASP A 111 -15.43 -11.00 -7.79
C ASP A 111 -14.31 -10.33 -8.58
N HIS A 112 -14.01 -9.05 -8.31
CA HIS A 112 -12.92 -8.36 -8.98
C HIS A 112 -11.54 -8.89 -8.58
N ALA A 113 -11.32 -9.22 -7.30
CA ALA A 113 -10.06 -9.81 -6.85
C ALA A 113 -9.83 -11.19 -7.50
N ARG A 114 -10.87 -12.02 -7.63
CA ARG A 114 -10.81 -13.29 -8.35
C ARG A 114 -10.56 -13.12 -9.84
N LEU A 115 -11.10 -12.07 -10.45
CA LEU A 115 -10.82 -11.75 -11.84
C LEU A 115 -9.35 -11.38 -12.04
N TYR A 116 -8.74 -10.63 -11.12
CA TYR A 116 -7.30 -10.39 -11.11
C TYR A 116 -6.50 -11.70 -10.96
N ASP A 117 -6.86 -12.59 -10.02
CA ASP A 117 -6.20 -13.89 -9.83
C ASP A 117 -6.23 -14.73 -11.12
N GLN A 118 -7.38 -14.79 -11.82
CA GLN A 118 -7.53 -15.47 -13.10
C GLN A 118 -6.61 -14.87 -14.17
N GLU A 119 -6.56 -13.54 -14.28
CA GLU A 119 -5.73 -12.86 -15.28
C GLU A 119 -4.24 -13.00 -14.96
N PHE A 120 -3.81 -12.97 -13.70
CA PHE A 120 -2.43 -13.29 -13.29
C PHE A 120 -2.06 -14.72 -13.65
N LYS A 121 -2.92 -15.70 -13.33
CA LYS A 121 -2.73 -17.11 -13.71
C LYS A 121 -2.62 -17.27 -15.22
N ARG A 122 -3.47 -16.58 -16.01
CA ARG A 122 -3.45 -16.61 -17.48
C ARG A 122 -2.10 -16.18 -18.06
N VAL A 123 -1.40 -15.24 -17.42
CA VAL A 123 -0.09 -14.75 -17.89
C VAL A 123 1.10 -15.41 -17.20
N GLY A 124 0.87 -16.47 -16.40
CA GLY A 124 1.91 -17.26 -15.73
C GLY A 124 2.50 -16.62 -14.47
N ILE A 125 1.79 -15.67 -13.84
CA ILE A 125 2.22 -15.03 -12.58
C ILE A 125 1.49 -15.73 -11.42
N SER A 126 2.24 -16.40 -10.54
CA SER A 126 1.69 -17.12 -9.38
C SER A 126 1.32 -16.17 -8.24
N ARG A 127 0.53 -16.66 -7.27
CA ARG A 127 0.14 -15.92 -6.05
C ARG A 127 1.34 -15.47 -5.19
N LYS A 128 2.54 -16.01 -5.42
CA LYS A 128 3.79 -15.56 -4.80
C LYS A 128 4.33 -14.26 -5.39
N ARG A 129 3.87 -13.85 -6.59
CA ARG A 129 4.42 -12.73 -7.36
C ARG A 129 3.45 -11.57 -7.56
N TYR A 130 2.25 -11.62 -6.97
CA TYR A 130 1.33 -10.48 -6.94
C TYR A 130 0.66 -10.33 -5.57
N CYS A 131 -0.02 -9.20 -5.36
CA CYS A 131 -0.88 -8.96 -4.21
C CYS A 131 -2.01 -8.00 -4.61
N ILE A 132 -3.24 -8.25 -4.12
CA ILE A 132 -4.41 -7.43 -4.43
C ILE A 132 -4.61 -6.39 -3.34
N LYS A 133 -4.57 -5.10 -3.71
CA LYS A 133 -4.85 -4.00 -2.79
C LYS A 133 -6.36 -3.84 -2.63
N ILE A 134 -6.82 -3.73 -1.40
CA ILE A 134 -8.23 -3.62 -1.02
C ILE A 134 -8.39 -2.42 -0.10
N PRO A 135 -9.27 -1.44 -0.41
CA PRO A 135 -9.56 -0.33 0.49
C PRO A 135 -10.08 -0.82 1.84
N ALA A 136 -9.57 -0.25 2.94
CA ALA A 136 -9.85 -0.76 4.29
C ALA A 136 -11.21 -0.25 4.84
N THR A 137 -12.30 -0.66 4.18
CA THR A 137 -13.69 -0.55 4.64
C THR A 137 -14.15 -1.87 5.25
N GLY A 138 -15.21 -1.86 6.04
CA GLY A 138 -15.77 -3.07 6.66
C GLY A 138 -16.11 -4.17 5.63
N PRO A 139 -16.96 -3.91 4.63
CA PRO A 139 -17.31 -4.91 3.61
C PRO A 139 -16.10 -5.39 2.81
N ALA A 140 -15.18 -4.50 2.43
CA ALA A 140 -14.01 -4.89 1.64
C ALA A 140 -13.00 -5.74 2.45
N LEU A 141 -12.86 -5.52 3.76
CA LEU A 141 -12.03 -6.37 4.60
C LEU A 141 -12.68 -7.74 4.88
N ASN A 142 -14.02 -7.83 4.91
CA ASN A 142 -14.71 -9.12 4.88
C ASN A 142 -14.41 -9.88 3.58
N ALA A 143 -14.43 -9.20 2.42
CA ALA A 143 -14.00 -9.78 1.16
C ALA A 143 -12.56 -10.31 1.24
N ALA A 144 -11.62 -9.56 1.83
CA ALA A 144 -10.25 -10.01 2.03
C ALA A 144 -10.16 -11.30 2.87
N LYS A 145 -11.00 -11.42 3.91
CA LYS A 145 -11.09 -12.63 4.72
C LYS A 145 -11.50 -13.84 3.90
N VAL A 146 -12.51 -13.70 3.02
CA VAL A 146 -12.93 -14.77 2.10
C VAL A 146 -11.79 -15.14 1.14
N LEU A 147 -11.11 -14.13 0.55
CA LEU A 147 -10.01 -14.33 -0.40
C LEU A 147 -8.80 -15.03 0.23
N SER A 148 -8.53 -14.80 1.51
CA SER A 148 -7.44 -15.49 2.23
C SER A 148 -7.68 -17.00 2.36
N GLN A 149 -8.94 -17.43 2.30
CA GLN A 149 -9.36 -18.82 2.40
C GLN A 149 -9.54 -19.50 1.03
N ASP A 150 -9.54 -18.72 -0.05
CA ASP A 150 -9.62 -19.20 -1.43
C ASP A 150 -8.24 -19.76 -1.85
N LYS A 151 -8.01 -21.06 -1.54
CA LYS A 151 -6.71 -21.71 -1.69
C LYS A 151 -6.49 -22.23 -3.11
N ASP A 152 -5.28 -21.99 -3.64
CA ASP A 152 -4.80 -22.62 -4.87
C ASP A 152 -4.19 -24.02 -4.60
N GLU A 153 -3.60 -24.62 -5.64
CA GLU A 153 -2.96 -25.95 -5.59
C GLU A 153 -1.76 -26.00 -4.62
N ASP A 154 -1.09 -24.86 -4.40
CA ASP A 154 0.00 -24.71 -3.43
C ASP A 154 -0.52 -24.45 -2.00
N GLY A 155 -1.83 -24.40 -1.79
CA GLY A 155 -2.47 -24.06 -0.51
C GLY A 155 -2.40 -22.56 -0.16
N LEU A 156 -2.07 -21.69 -1.10
CA LEU A 156 -1.98 -20.25 -0.90
C LEU A 156 -3.34 -19.59 -1.15
N GLY A 157 -3.82 -18.76 -0.21
CA GLY A 157 -4.93 -17.86 -0.44
C GLY A 157 -4.58 -16.77 -1.44
N ILE A 158 -5.57 -16.05 -1.98
CA ILE A 158 -5.32 -14.83 -2.75
C ILE A 158 -4.69 -13.80 -1.82
N PRO A 159 -3.44 -13.36 -2.07
CA PRO A 159 -2.75 -12.44 -1.18
C PRO A 159 -3.34 -11.04 -1.28
N THR A 160 -3.62 -10.42 -0.13
CA THR A 160 -4.26 -9.10 -0.07
C THR A 160 -3.46 -8.10 0.76
N LEU A 161 -3.64 -6.81 0.44
CA LEU A 161 -3.07 -5.67 1.14
C LEU A 161 -4.19 -4.66 1.46
N GLY A 162 -4.34 -4.32 2.74
CA GLY A 162 -5.24 -3.25 3.16
C GLY A 162 -4.66 -1.87 2.82
N THR A 163 -5.37 -1.07 2.02
CA THR A 163 -4.94 0.27 1.60
C THR A 163 -5.91 1.35 2.07
N ALA A 164 -5.52 2.62 1.95
CA ALA A 164 -6.27 3.76 2.48
C ALA A 164 -6.53 3.61 4.00
N ILE A 165 -5.48 3.24 4.72
CA ILE A 165 -5.50 3.07 6.18
C ILE A 165 -5.01 4.36 6.84
N PHE A 166 -5.81 4.89 7.76
CA PHE A 166 -5.54 6.11 8.52
C PHE A 166 -5.73 5.93 10.03
N GLY A 167 -6.34 4.82 10.47
CA GLY A 167 -6.68 4.55 11.85
C GLY A 167 -6.31 3.14 12.31
N LEU A 168 -6.07 2.98 13.63
CA LEU A 168 -5.67 1.71 14.23
C LEU A 168 -6.74 0.62 14.08
N SER A 169 -8.03 0.96 14.11
CA SER A 169 -9.13 0.00 13.90
C SER A 169 -9.06 -0.69 12.55
N GLN A 170 -8.70 0.06 11.48
CA GLN A 170 -8.49 -0.51 10.14
C GLN A 170 -7.31 -1.49 10.11
N ALA A 171 -6.22 -1.18 10.82
CA ALA A 171 -5.07 -2.08 10.93
C ALA A 171 -5.45 -3.38 11.66
N ILE A 172 -6.15 -3.30 12.81
CA ILE A 172 -6.62 -4.48 13.55
C ILE A 172 -7.55 -5.33 12.68
N ALA A 173 -8.51 -4.71 12.01
CA ALA A 173 -9.42 -5.40 11.08
C ALA A 173 -8.67 -6.11 9.94
N SER A 174 -7.61 -5.48 9.41
CA SER A 174 -6.75 -6.10 8.38
C SER A 174 -6.03 -7.35 8.89
N SER A 175 -5.60 -7.36 10.16
CA SER A 175 -5.08 -8.57 10.81
C SER A 175 -6.16 -9.66 10.96
N GLN A 176 -7.38 -9.28 11.34
CA GLN A 176 -8.51 -10.21 11.45
C GLN A 176 -8.91 -10.80 10.08
N ALA A 177 -8.68 -10.05 9.01
CA ALA A 177 -8.90 -10.48 7.62
C ALA A 177 -7.78 -11.36 7.05
N ASP A 178 -6.75 -11.70 7.83
CA ASP A 178 -5.58 -12.49 7.39
C ASP A 178 -4.85 -11.86 6.19
N MET A 179 -4.79 -10.53 6.13
CA MET A 179 -4.09 -9.83 5.04
C MET A 179 -2.58 -10.00 5.16
N LEU A 180 -1.89 -10.07 4.01
CA LEU A 180 -0.43 -10.19 3.95
C LEU A 180 0.26 -8.87 4.34
N TYR A 181 -0.32 -7.75 3.91
CA TYR A 181 0.22 -6.41 4.12
C TYR A 181 -0.85 -5.42 4.52
N ILE A 182 -0.41 -4.31 5.14
CA ILE A 182 -1.17 -3.06 5.21
C ILE A 182 -0.34 -1.91 4.64
N SER A 183 -1.02 -0.94 4.02
CA SER A 183 -0.42 0.28 3.50
C SER A 183 -1.10 1.50 4.11
N PRO A 184 -0.70 1.92 5.33
CA PRO A 184 -1.12 3.19 5.90
C PRO A 184 -0.56 4.35 5.06
N TYR A 185 -1.32 5.44 4.99
CA TYR A 185 -0.91 6.64 4.25
C TYR A 185 -0.30 7.68 5.19
N PHE A 186 0.96 8.01 4.94
CA PHE A 186 1.67 9.03 5.71
C PHE A 186 1.04 10.40 5.51
N ASN A 187 0.75 10.76 4.26
CA ASN A 187 -0.01 11.97 3.93
C ASN A 187 -1.41 11.62 3.42
N GLU A 188 -2.35 12.54 3.58
CA GLU A 188 -3.61 12.47 2.87
C GLU A 188 -3.39 12.66 1.36
N ILE A 189 -4.19 11.99 0.51
CA ILE A 189 -3.94 11.98 -0.94
C ILE A 189 -3.95 13.39 -1.54
N ARG A 190 -4.84 14.28 -1.07
CA ARG A 190 -4.92 15.66 -1.56
C ARG A 190 -3.64 16.46 -1.34
N ALA A 191 -2.82 16.10 -0.36
CA ALA A 191 -1.57 16.81 -0.09
C ALA A 191 -0.56 16.70 -1.24
N HIS A 192 -0.66 15.67 -2.10
CA HIS A 192 0.19 15.53 -3.29
C HIS A 192 -0.08 16.61 -4.35
N ASP A 193 -1.33 17.05 -4.48
CA ASP A 193 -1.74 18.10 -5.43
C ASP A 193 -1.86 19.47 -4.78
N ASN A 194 -2.02 19.51 -3.45
CA ASN A 194 -2.16 20.74 -2.68
C ASN A 194 -1.24 20.74 -1.46
N LEU A 195 -0.02 21.23 -1.65
CA LEU A 195 1.02 21.26 -0.61
C LEU A 195 0.66 22.09 0.62
N SER A 196 -0.40 22.92 0.59
CA SER A 196 -0.88 23.62 1.79
C SER A 196 -1.46 22.67 2.85
N LEU A 197 -1.79 21.43 2.46
CA LEU A 197 -2.27 20.36 3.34
C LEU A 197 -1.14 19.47 3.85
N TRP A 198 0.06 19.65 3.31
CA TRP A 198 1.23 18.86 3.71
C TRP A 198 1.86 19.41 4.98
N PRO A 199 1.98 18.58 6.05
CA PRO A 199 2.74 18.98 7.23
C PRO A 199 4.24 18.92 6.92
N ASP A 200 4.79 19.94 6.26
CA ASP A 200 6.23 20.04 5.98
C ASP A 200 6.97 20.36 7.29
N VAL A 201 7.40 19.32 7.98
CA VAL A 201 8.09 19.40 9.26
C VAL A 201 9.55 19.00 9.12
N GLU A 202 10.41 19.47 10.03
CA GLU A 202 11.85 19.18 9.97
C GLU A 202 12.14 17.71 10.33
N ASP A 203 11.46 17.16 11.31
CA ASP A 203 11.61 15.78 11.79
C ASP A 203 10.28 15.02 11.68
N PRO A 204 9.94 14.44 10.53
CA PRO A 204 8.67 13.75 10.34
C PRO A 204 8.44 12.60 11.33
N ALA A 205 9.50 11.94 11.81
CA ALA A 205 9.34 10.83 12.74
C ALA A 205 8.70 11.25 14.07
N THR A 206 8.98 12.46 14.55
CA THR A 206 8.42 12.97 15.81
C THR A 206 7.33 14.02 15.65
N GLN A 207 7.32 14.75 14.54
CA GLN A 207 6.49 15.96 14.36
C GLN A 207 5.32 15.74 13.40
N HIS A 208 5.41 14.78 12.46
CA HIS A 208 4.31 14.53 11.53
C HIS A 208 3.12 13.89 12.28
N PRO A 209 1.90 14.41 12.10
CA PRO A 209 0.75 13.99 12.93
C PRO A 209 0.40 12.50 12.81
N ILE A 210 0.65 11.85 11.67
CA ILE A 210 0.37 10.42 11.46
C ILE A 210 1.41 9.50 12.11
N SER A 211 2.57 10.02 12.53
CA SER A 211 3.66 9.21 13.09
C SER A 211 3.23 8.47 14.35
N ALA A 212 2.42 9.11 15.20
CA ALA A 212 1.83 8.46 16.37
C ALA A 212 1.00 7.23 15.99
N ARG A 213 0.11 7.36 15.02
CA ARG A 213 -0.75 6.26 14.54
C ARG A 213 0.05 5.13 13.90
N THR A 214 1.11 5.47 13.15
CA THR A 214 2.03 4.48 12.56
C THR A 214 2.69 3.63 13.63
N ILE A 215 3.21 4.26 14.69
CA ILE A 215 3.81 3.55 15.82
C ILE A 215 2.77 2.72 16.57
N GLN A 216 1.57 3.25 16.81
CA GLN A 216 0.47 2.50 17.46
C GLN A 216 0.13 1.22 16.70
N MET A 217 0.05 1.27 15.36
CA MET A 217 -0.21 0.10 14.52
C MET A 217 0.92 -0.94 14.67
N LEU A 218 2.18 -0.52 14.58
CA LEU A 218 3.35 -1.41 14.71
C LEU A 218 3.43 -2.04 16.11
N GLU A 219 3.27 -1.25 17.19
CA GLU A 219 3.26 -1.76 18.56
C GLU A 219 2.10 -2.73 18.81
N THR A 220 0.91 -2.43 18.26
CA THR A 220 -0.25 -3.31 18.36
C THR A 220 0.03 -4.65 17.67
N TYR A 221 0.61 -4.66 16.47
CA TYR A 221 0.96 -5.89 15.77
C TYR A 221 2.04 -6.69 16.47
N ARG A 222 3.07 -6.05 17.04
CA ARG A 222 4.09 -6.73 17.87
C ARG A 222 3.45 -7.39 19.08
N ARG A 223 2.54 -6.68 19.77
CA ARG A 223 1.80 -7.22 20.91
C ARG A 223 0.92 -8.40 20.51
N MET A 224 0.11 -8.26 19.45
CA MET A 224 -0.77 -9.33 18.94
C MET A 224 0.04 -10.56 18.53
N TYR A 225 1.18 -10.37 17.85
CA TYR A 225 2.07 -11.48 17.51
C TYR A 225 2.62 -12.18 18.78
N LYS A 226 3.09 -11.41 19.74
CA LYS A 226 3.63 -11.94 21.01
C LYS A 226 2.57 -12.71 21.81
N GLU A 227 1.33 -12.25 21.81
CA GLU A 227 0.23 -12.87 22.55
C GLU A 227 -0.30 -14.14 21.87
N THR A 228 -0.31 -14.19 20.55
CA THR A 228 -1.01 -15.23 19.79
C THR A 228 -0.11 -16.15 18.97
N GLY A 229 1.11 -15.72 18.66
CA GLY A 229 1.99 -16.36 17.68
C GLY A 229 1.50 -16.27 16.24
N LYS A 230 0.37 -15.60 15.99
CA LYS A 230 -0.20 -15.45 14.65
C LYS A 230 0.56 -14.37 13.88
N PRO A 231 1.06 -14.66 12.65
CA PRO A 231 1.63 -13.65 11.78
C PRO A 231 0.69 -12.45 11.60
N GLN A 232 1.26 -11.27 11.62
CA GLN A 232 0.53 -10.02 11.44
C GLN A 232 0.85 -9.42 10.06
N PRO A 233 -0.06 -8.59 9.48
CA PRO A 233 0.21 -7.91 8.22
C PRO A 233 1.49 -7.09 8.30
N LYS A 234 2.39 -7.24 7.32
CA LYS A 234 3.61 -6.42 7.24
C LYS A 234 3.25 -5.01 6.79
N MET A 235 3.85 -4.00 7.42
CA MET A 235 3.55 -2.61 7.12
C MET A 235 4.35 -2.10 5.91
N LYS A 236 3.66 -1.73 4.84
CA LYS A 236 4.16 -1.01 3.66
C LYS A 236 3.68 0.44 3.73
N LEU A 237 4.41 1.30 4.43
CA LEU A 237 4.02 2.70 4.59
C LEU A 237 4.08 3.41 3.23
N ALA A 238 3.10 4.24 2.92
CA ALA A 238 2.96 4.87 1.61
C ALA A 238 2.53 6.34 1.70
N SER A 239 2.35 7.00 0.53
CA SER A 239 1.93 8.39 0.42
C SER A 239 2.96 9.38 0.97
N PHE A 240 4.21 9.23 0.56
CA PHE A 240 5.32 10.12 0.88
C PHE A 240 5.42 11.26 -0.11
N ILE A 241 5.77 12.46 0.38
CA ILE A 241 5.99 13.67 -0.41
C ILE A 241 7.48 14.07 -0.44
N SER A 242 8.25 13.67 0.58
CA SER A 242 9.67 14.02 0.72
C SER A 242 10.54 12.83 1.14
N ALA A 243 11.86 12.96 0.90
CA ALA A 243 12.86 12.02 1.37
C ALA A 243 12.89 11.90 2.91
N LYS A 244 12.69 12.99 3.65
CA LYS A 244 12.64 12.99 5.11
C LYS A 244 11.55 12.06 5.67
N GLU A 245 10.39 12.03 5.01
CA GLU A 245 9.27 11.15 5.39
C GLU A 245 9.60 9.68 5.13
N ALA A 246 10.24 9.38 3.99
CA ALA A 246 10.67 8.02 3.68
C ALA A 246 11.73 7.51 4.69
N MET A 247 12.66 8.37 5.12
CA MET A 247 13.63 8.06 6.17
C MET A 247 12.94 7.76 7.49
N ALA A 248 11.88 8.50 7.85
CA ALA A 248 11.12 8.25 9.08
C ALA A 248 10.49 6.84 9.09
N ALA A 249 10.07 6.29 7.94
CA ALA A 249 9.53 4.94 7.84
C ALA A 249 10.52 3.87 8.31
N ALA A 250 11.82 4.03 8.02
CA ALA A 250 12.86 3.13 8.50
C ALA A 250 13.02 3.21 10.02
N GLU A 251 12.98 4.42 10.58
CA GLU A 251 13.11 4.63 12.01
C GLU A 251 11.93 4.06 12.81
N PHE A 252 10.71 4.09 12.25
CA PHE A 252 9.54 3.40 12.84
C PHE A 252 9.71 1.88 12.89
N GLY A 253 10.57 1.32 12.03
CA GLY A 253 10.69 -0.12 11.82
C GLY A 253 9.58 -0.67 10.93
N CYS A 254 9.19 0.06 9.90
CA CYS A 254 8.30 -0.45 8.86
C CYS A 254 8.97 -1.57 8.06
N HIS A 255 8.18 -2.50 7.52
CA HIS A 255 8.68 -3.54 6.63
C HIS A 255 9.15 -2.94 5.30
N SER A 256 8.40 -2.01 4.74
CA SER A 256 8.73 -1.35 3.49
C SER A 256 8.21 0.09 3.41
N ALA A 257 8.81 0.85 2.51
CA ALA A 257 8.36 2.17 2.09
C ALA A 257 8.00 2.14 0.61
N THR A 258 6.77 2.51 0.29
CA THR A 258 6.24 2.60 -1.08
C THR A 258 6.44 4.03 -1.58
N LEU A 259 7.38 4.23 -2.49
CA LEU A 259 7.91 5.54 -2.86
C LEU A 259 7.54 5.91 -4.31
N PRO A 260 7.05 7.14 -4.55
CA PRO A 260 6.92 7.65 -5.92
C PRO A 260 8.29 8.03 -6.51
N PRO A 261 8.42 8.10 -7.85
CA PRO A 261 9.67 8.43 -8.53
C PRO A 261 10.38 9.67 -7.97
N LYS A 262 9.64 10.74 -7.69
CA LYS A 262 10.21 11.99 -7.15
C LYS A 262 10.99 11.77 -5.85
N VAL A 263 10.46 10.98 -4.93
CA VAL A 263 11.09 10.70 -3.64
C VAL A 263 12.28 9.75 -3.81
N ILE A 264 12.16 8.75 -4.69
CA ILE A 264 13.26 7.85 -5.04
C ILE A 264 14.43 8.64 -5.62
N ASP A 265 14.16 9.53 -6.58
CA ASP A 265 15.17 10.35 -7.24
C ASP A 265 15.82 11.34 -6.27
N GLU A 266 15.06 11.87 -5.30
CA GLU A 266 15.59 12.72 -4.23
C GLU A 266 16.56 11.94 -3.35
N LEU A 267 16.15 10.77 -2.83
CA LEU A 267 16.97 9.89 -2.00
C LEU A 267 18.24 9.41 -2.73
N ALA A 268 18.15 9.14 -4.04
CA ALA A 268 19.29 8.71 -4.86
C ALA A 268 20.34 9.79 -5.06
N ARG A 269 19.97 11.06 -4.93
CA ARG A 269 20.89 12.23 -5.05
C ARG A 269 21.46 12.69 -3.72
N LEU A 270 20.79 12.37 -2.62
CA LEU A 270 21.25 12.75 -1.29
C LEU A 270 22.36 11.82 -0.82
N GLU A 271 23.54 12.40 -0.52
CA GLU A 271 24.64 11.69 0.12
C GLU A 271 24.24 11.32 1.56
N TYR A 272 24.54 10.07 1.94
CA TYR A 272 24.25 9.61 3.28
C TYR A 272 25.12 10.33 4.31
N ASP A 273 24.49 10.91 5.32
CA ASP A 273 25.12 11.51 6.48
C ASP A 273 24.66 10.78 7.75
N GLY A 274 25.55 9.94 8.30
CA GLY A 274 25.26 9.13 9.48
C GLY A 274 25.05 9.93 10.77
N THR A 275 25.24 11.25 10.74
CA THR A 275 24.95 12.13 11.90
C THR A 275 23.49 12.60 11.93
N LYS A 276 22.75 12.38 10.83
CA LYS A 276 21.35 12.77 10.68
C LYS A 276 20.41 11.58 10.87
N GLN A 277 19.18 11.87 11.27
CA GLN A 277 18.13 10.87 11.40
C GLN A 277 17.54 10.45 10.03
N PRO A 278 17.12 9.19 9.90
CA PRO A 278 17.31 8.10 10.86
C PRO A 278 18.78 7.69 10.92
N GLY A 279 19.40 7.77 12.10
CA GLY A 279 20.76 7.28 12.33
C GLY A 279 20.90 5.81 11.94
N ALA A 280 22.13 5.38 11.79
CA ALA A 280 22.44 3.99 11.56
C ALA A 280 21.80 3.14 12.64
N ALA A 281 20.90 2.24 12.36
CA ALA A 281 20.78 1.13 13.26
C ALA A 281 19.54 0.27 13.27
N VAL A 282 18.67 0.32 12.27
CA VAL A 282 17.65 -0.73 12.20
C VAL A 282 18.07 -1.70 11.08
N PRO A 283 18.69 -2.84 11.42
CA PRO A 283 18.99 -3.83 10.40
C PRO A 283 17.69 -4.36 9.82
N LYS A 284 17.67 -4.54 8.50
CA LYS A 284 16.56 -5.19 7.80
C LYS A 284 16.32 -6.56 8.43
N PRO A 285 15.07 -6.91 8.77
CA PRO A 285 14.74 -8.25 9.25
C PRO A 285 15.18 -9.31 8.25
N GLN A 286 15.76 -10.41 8.74
CA GLN A 286 16.15 -11.54 7.91
C GLN A 286 14.88 -12.18 7.29
N PRO A 287 14.91 -12.59 6.00
CA PRO A 287 13.74 -13.15 5.33
C PRO A 287 13.16 -14.41 6.00
N GLU A 288 14.00 -15.18 6.70
CA GLU A 288 13.66 -16.44 7.35
C GLU A 288 12.99 -16.25 8.71
N VAL A 289 13.01 -15.02 9.27
CA VAL A 289 12.42 -14.72 10.57
C VAL A 289 11.10 -13.98 10.35
N GLU A 290 10.06 -14.41 11.07
CA GLU A 290 8.79 -13.67 11.07
C GLU A 290 9.05 -12.21 11.45
N PHE A 291 8.53 -11.27 10.67
CA PHE A 291 8.86 -9.85 10.77
C PHE A 291 8.68 -9.30 12.19
N TYR A 292 7.57 -9.65 12.86
CA TYR A 292 7.27 -9.19 14.21
C TYR A 292 7.92 -10.02 15.32
N GLN A 293 8.63 -11.10 14.98
CA GLN A 293 9.50 -11.86 15.91
C GLN A 293 10.86 -11.19 16.10
N SER A 294 11.20 -10.21 15.24
CA SER A 294 12.47 -9.49 15.33
C SER A 294 12.62 -8.79 16.69
N ALA A 295 13.87 -8.63 17.13
CA ALA A 295 14.19 -7.91 18.36
C ALA A 295 14.04 -6.38 18.24
N PHE A 296 13.44 -5.88 17.16
CA PHE A 296 13.22 -4.45 16.98
C PHE A 296 12.28 -3.91 18.05
N THR A 297 12.69 -2.83 18.67
CA THR A 297 11.88 -2.04 19.62
C THR A 297 11.78 -0.61 19.11
N THR A 298 10.63 0.02 19.34
CA THR A 298 10.44 1.43 19.03
C THR A 298 11.54 2.28 19.68
N PRO A 299 12.29 3.09 18.91
CA PRO A 299 13.36 3.93 19.42
C PRO A 299 12.91 4.79 20.61
N PRO A 300 13.75 5.02 21.65
CA PRO A 300 13.37 5.76 22.85
C PRO A 300 12.74 7.13 22.58
N ARG A 301 13.24 7.87 21.59
CA ARG A 301 12.70 9.19 21.22
C ARG A 301 11.29 9.14 20.65
N LEU A 302 10.84 7.97 20.16
CA LEU A 302 9.54 7.76 19.56
C LEU A 302 8.51 7.08 20.49
N GLN A 303 8.96 6.50 21.60
CA GLN A 303 8.10 5.73 22.51
C GLN A 303 6.88 6.50 23.01
N LYS A 304 7.04 7.80 23.28
CA LYS A 304 5.94 8.66 23.74
C LYS A 304 4.80 8.75 22.73
N LEU A 305 5.09 8.61 21.43
CA LEU A 305 4.09 8.69 20.38
C LEU A 305 3.08 7.53 20.44
N ALA A 306 3.45 6.38 20.99
CA ALA A 306 2.54 5.24 21.15
C ALA A 306 1.29 5.55 22.00
N SER A 307 1.37 6.56 22.89
CA SER A 307 0.28 6.97 23.78
C SER A 307 -0.34 8.32 23.45
N THR A 308 0.00 8.90 22.30
CA THR A 308 -0.53 10.21 21.84
C THR A 308 -1.18 10.07 20.48
N ASP A 309 -2.15 10.92 20.16
CA ASP A 309 -2.73 11.01 18.81
C ASP A 309 -3.08 12.45 18.48
N PRO A 310 -2.18 13.17 17.77
CA PRO A 310 -2.44 14.56 17.35
C PRO A 310 -3.63 14.70 16.39
N LEU A 311 -4.10 13.61 15.79
CA LEU A 311 -5.22 13.56 14.86
C LEU A 311 -6.53 13.09 15.52
N ALA A 312 -6.50 12.76 16.81
CA ALA A 312 -7.69 12.34 17.53
C ALA A 312 -8.74 13.45 17.61
N ALA A 313 -9.99 13.05 17.75
CA ALA A 313 -11.09 13.97 18.07
C ALA A 313 -10.81 14.70 19.39
N LYS A 314 -11.36 15.93 19.53
CA LYS A 314 -11.13 16.75 20.72
C LYS A 314 -11.59 16.12 22.04
N ASP A 315 -12.56 15.22 21.96
CA ASP A 315 -13.14 14.46 23.08
C ASP A 315 -12.56 13.05 23.23
N TRP A 316 -11.45 12.77 22.56
CA TRP A 316 -10.78 11.48 22.68
C TRP A 316 -10.36 11.19 24.14
N ASP A 317 -10.75 10.03 24.64
CA ASP A 317 -10.51 9.61 26.03
C ASP A 317 -9.10 9.03 26.30
N GLY A 318 -8.20 9.10 25.32
CA GLY A 318 -6.84 8.56 25.40
C GLY A 318 -6.74 7.05 25.15
N LYS A 319 -7.84 6.37 24.83
CA LYS A 319 -7.83 4.92 24.58
C LYS A 319 -7.62 4.61 23.10
N LEU A 320 -6.77 3.66 22.86
CA LEU A 320 -6.56 3.10 21.53
C LEU A 320 -7.71 2.14 21.15
N ALA A 321 -7.88 1.87 19.86
CA ALA A 321 -8.79 0.86 19.36
C ALA A 321 -8.46 -0.52 19.99
N SER A 322 -9.47 -1.21 20.51
CA SER A 322 -9.30 -2.49 21.20
C SER A 322 -9.11 -3.64 20.23
N THR A 323 -8.18 -4.54 20.55
CA THR A 323 -7.99 -5.81 19.83
C THR A 323 -9.02 -6.87 20.19
N ASP A 324 -9.85 -6.64 21.23
CA ASP A 324 -10.93 -7.56 21.64
C ASP A 324 -12.20 -7.39 20.80
N ILE A 325 -12.28 -6.34 19.99
CA ILE A 325 -13.42 -6.10 19.09
C ILE A 325 -13.22 -6.90 17.81
N ASP A 326 -14.20 -7.70 17.42
CA ASP A 326 -14.29 -8.28 16.09
C ASP A 326 -14.81 -7.22 15.10
N TYR A 327 -13.89 -6.56 14.43
CA TYR A 327 -14.19 -5.50 13.45
C TYR A 327 -14.84 -6.03 12.17
N LEU A 328 -14.75 -7.32 11.91
CA LEU A 328 -15.34 -7.96 10.72
C LEU A 328 -16.76 -8.49 10.98
N ALA A 329 -17.19 -8.53 12.23
CA ALA A 329 -18.52 -9.02 12.59
C ALA A 329 -19.63 -8.27 11.84
N ASN A 330 -20.69 -9.01 11.48
CA ASN A 330 -21.89 -8.48 10.82
C ASN A 330 -21.58 -7.68 9.54
N GLY A 331 -20.68 -8.20 8.68
CA GLY A 331 -20.31 -7.53 7.43
C GLY A 331 -19.41 -6.30 7.65
N GLY A 332 -18.68 -6.23 8.76
CA GLY A 332 -17.76 -5.15 9.07
C GLY A 332 -18.38 -3.90 9.68
N VAL A 333 -19.62 -3.99 10.21
CA VAL A 333 -20.33 -2.86 10.82
C VAL A 333 -19.55 -2.24 11.98
N GLU A 334 -18.84 -3.04 12.78
CA GLU A 334 -18.04 -2.53 13.89
C GLU A 334 -16.84 -1.71 13.39
N LEU A 335 -16.22 -2.10 12.27
CA LEU A 335 -15.19 -1.28 11.64
C LEU A 335 -15.76 0.05 11.11
N GLU A 336 -16.89 0.01 10.43
CA GLU A 336 -17.54 1.22 9.92
C GLU A 336 -17.89 2.20 11.05
N ARG A 337 -18.38 1.71 12.18
CA ARG A 337 -18.63 2.52 13.38
C ARG A 337 -17.35 3.15 13.93
N ALA A 338 -16.25 2.37 13.97
CA ALA A 338 -14.97 2.87 14.45
C ALA A 338 -14.39 3.95 13.52
N ILE A 339 -14.49 3.75 12.20
CA ILE A 339 -14.10 4.75 11.19
C ILE A 339 -14.91 6.05 11.37
N GLN A 340 -16.23 5.95 11.47
CA GLN A 340 -17.10 7.12 11.61
C GLN A 340 -16.88 7.90 12.92
N LYS A 341 -16.43 7.24 13.98
CA LYS A 341 -16.06 7.88 15.25
C LYS A 341 -14.72 8.61 15.21
N ASP A 342 -13.89 8.34 14.22
CA ASP A 342 -12.63 9.03 13.99
C ASP A 342 -12.75 9.95 12.76
N PRO A 343 -13.01 11.26 12.94
CA PRO A 343 -13.29 12.18 11.83
C PRO A 343 -12.16 12.27 10.80
N ILE A 344 -10.92 12.08 11.22
CA ILE A 344 -9.76 12.12 10.31
C ILE A 344 -9.71 10.85 9.47
N THR A 345 -9.88 9.67 10.07
CA THR A 345 -9.95 8.41 9.33
C THR A 345 -11.12 8.42 8.34
N ASP A 346 -12.32 8.82 8.79
CA ASP A 346 -13.52 8.88 7.94
C ASP A 346 -13.35 9.83 6.75
N SER A 347 -12.89 11.05 6.99
CA SER A 347 -12.72 12.05 5.93
C SER A 347 -11.64 11.66 4.93
N ARG A 348 -10.48 11.19 5.41
CA ARG A 348 -9.36 10.80 4.53
C ARG A 348 -9.66 9.55 3.71
N LEU A 349 -10.36 8.56 4.29
CA LEU A 349 -10.81 7.38 3.55
C LEU A 349 -11.80 7.75 2.45
N LYS A 350 -12.83 8.55 2.77
CA LYS A 350 -13.81 9.02 1.78
C LYS A 350 -13.16 9.79 0.64
N GLU A 351 -12.22 10.68 0.95
CA GLU A 351 -11.52 11.46 -0.07
C GLU A 351 -10.61 10.57 -0.93
N ALA A 352 -9.92 9.61 -0.34
CA ALA A 352 -9.11 8.63 -1.09
C ALA A 352 -9.99 7.83 -2.07
N LEU A 353 -11.12 7.31 -1.60
CA LEU A 353 -12.07 6.57 -2.44
C LEU A 353 -12.62 7.44 -3.58
N LYS A 354 -12.95 8.71 -3.30
CA LYS A 354 -13.44 9.66 -4.32
C LYS A 354 -12.41 9.92 -5.42
N ILE A 355 -11.15 10.19 -5.03
CA ILE A 355 -10.06 10.44 -5.99
C ILE A 355 -9.79 9.21 -6.85
N PHE A 356 -9.72 8.02 -6.25
CA PHE A 356 -9.50 6.78 -6.98
C PHE A 356 -10.69 6.39 -7.86
N THR A 357 -11.93 6.64 -7.42
CA THR A 357 -13.13 6.42 -8.26
C THR A 357 -13.16 7.36 -9.46
N ALA A 358 -12.69 8.59 -9.32
CA ALA A 358 -12.57 9.49 -10.47
C ALA A 358 -11.57 8.96 -11.51
N ALA A 359 -10.45 8.36 -11.08
CA ALA A 359 -9.49 7.73 -11.98
C ALA A 359 -10.03 6.43 -12.61
N GLU A 360 -10.78 5.62 -11.83
CA GLU A 360 -11.52 4.46 -12.34
C GLU A 360 -12.45 4.87 -13.50
N ASN A 361 -13.23 5.94 -13.33
CA ASN A 361 -14.15 6.42 -14.35
C ASN A 361 -13.42 6.88 -15.62
N ARG A 362 -12.30 7.60 -15.50
CA ARG A 362 -11.48 7.97 -16.66
C ARG A 362 -10.89 6.75 -17.38
N SER A 363 -10.48 5.73 -16.65
CA SER A 363 -10.03 4.46 -17.22
C SER A 363 -11.15 3.77 -17.98
N LYS A 364 -12.36 3.74 -17.41
CA LYS A 364 -13.55 3.20 -18.06
C LYS A 364 -13.86 3.95 -19.36
N GLU A 365 -13.87 5.28 -19.35
CA GLU A 365 -14.10 6.12 -20.55
C GLU A 365 -13.10 5.83 -21.67
N LYS A 366 -11.80 5.67 -21.35
CA LYS A 366 -10.77 5.29 -22.32
C LYS A 366 -11.05 3.93 -22.96
N ILE A 367 -11.45 2.94 -22.15
CA ILE A 367 -11.78 1.59 -22.62
C ILE A 367 -13.04 1.59 -23.47
N GLU A 368 -14.10 2.30 -23.05
CA GLU A 368 -15.34 2.42 -23.81
C GLU A 368 -15.12 3.13 -25.16
N THR A 369 -14.24 4.14 -25.19
CA THR A 369 -13.80 4.78 -26.43
C THR A 369 -13.07 3.81 -27.36
N ALA A 370 -12.18 2.98 -26.80
CA ALA A 370 -11.48 1.95 -27.59
C ALA A 370 -12.45 0.88 -28.13
N LEU A 371 -13.46 0.49 -27.35
CA LEU A 371 -14.52 -0.43 -27.79
C LEU A 371 -15.39 0.16 -28.92
N ALA A 372 -15.74 1.43 -28.80
CA ALA A 372 -16.55 2.12 -29.83
C ALA A 372 -15.82 2.32 -31.17
N ALA A 373 -14.48 2.25 -31.16
CA ALA A 373 -13.63 2.37 -32.34
C ALA A 373 -13.37 1.01 -33.08
N LEU A 374 -13.92 -0.10 -32.58
CA LEU A 374 -13.81 -1.44 -33.19
C LEU A 374 -14.92 -1.72 -34.21
#